data_ef9b5969c1b7c1521b457efbdad24987
#
_entry.id   ef9b5969c1b7c1521b457efbdad24987
#
_cell.length_a   1.000
_cell.length_b   1.000
_cell.length_c   1.000
_cell.angle_alpha   90.00
_cell.angle_beta   90.00
_cell.angle_gamma   90.00
#
_symmetry.space_group_name_H-M   'P 1'
#
loop_
_entity.id
_entity.type
_entity.pdbx_description
1 polymer ?
#
loop_
_entity_poly.entity_id
_entity_poly.type
_entity_poly.pdbx_seq_one_letter_code
_entity_poly.pdbx_strand_id
1 'polypeptide(L)'
;MRLITRSDFDGLACGALLKEAGVIDHWKFAHPKDLQDGLVEVNEDDCLANVPYVEGCGLWFDHHSSEHERLSLAGKYKGESRVAPSCARIIYEYYGGRERFPQFDDMMVAVDKVDSGNLTIDEIMNPSGWILIGFLMDPRTGLGRWRQFTISNYQLMEKLIDACHSMTTDQILSMPDVIERIEIYNEQTEKFKEMVTAHTRTEGNVIISDLRGVDPIYTGNRFLIYSMYPQQNISAWIVSGRGGKGCSAAVGYSILNRTCDLNVGSLMLKYNGGGHKAVGTCQFSDELMDTELPKMLAELCEMANK
;
A
#
# COMPACT_ATOMS: atom_id res chain seq x y z
N MET A 1 -15.45 19.52 -6.42
CA MET A 1 -14.61 18.72 -7.36
C MET A 1 -14.77 17.25 -7.00
N ARG A 2 -14.53 16.34 -7.96
CA ARG A 2 -14.45 14.90 -7.68
C ARG A 2 -13.03 14.51 -7.29
N LEU A 3 -12.85 13.81 -6.16
CA LEU A 3 -11.58 13.16 -5.83
C LEU A 3 -11.43 11.86 -6.62
N ILE A 4 -10.26 11.63 -7.22
CA ILE A 4 -9.84 10.32 -7.71
C ILE A 4 -8.60 9.91 -6.92
N THR A 5 -8.70 8.78 -6.20
CA THR A 5 -7.64 8.33 -5.28
C THR A 5 -7.56 6.80 -5.22
N ARG A 6 -6.50 6.27 -4.59
CA ARG A 6 -6.39 4.84 -4.28
C ARG A 6 -7.34 4.45 -3.15
N SER A 7 -7.78 3.19 -3.18
CA SER A 7 -8.51 2.59 -2.07
C SER A 7 -7.53 1.99 -1.06
N ASP A 8 -6.82 2.86 -0.33
CA ASP A 8 -5.94 2.52 0.79
C ASP A 8 -6.03 3.61 1.87
N PHE A 9 -5.26 3.48 2.94
CA PHE A 9 -5.36 4.39 4.08
C PHE A 9 -4.91 5.82 3.76
N ASP A 10 -3.89 5.98 2.92
CA ASP A 10 -3.46 7.30 2.45
C ASP A 10 -4.55 7.96 1.59
N GLY A 11 -5.19 7.19 0.69
CA GLY A 11 -6.33 7.67 -0.10
C GLY A 11 -7.55 8.03 0.75
N LEU A 12 -7.84 7.29 1.82
CA LEU A 12 -8.86 7.63 2.81
C LEU A 12 -8.58 8.99 3.46
N ALA A 13 -7.35 9.17 3.95
CA ALA A 13 -6.95 10.41 4.62
C ALA A 13 -6.95 11.60 3.65
N CYS A 14 -6.51 11.41 2.40
CA CYS A 14 -6.64 12.42 1.35
C CYS A 14 -8.10 12.85 1.18
N GLY A 15 -9.03 11.90 1.11
CA GLY A 15 -10.47 12.17 1.01
C GLY A 15 -11.01 12.94 2.20
N ALA A 16 -10.67 12.53 3.43
CA ALA A 16 -11.09 13.21 4.64
C ALA A 16 -10.60 14.68 4.67
N LEU A 17 -9.30 14.90 4.42
CA LEU A 17 -8.71 16.24 4.42
C LEU A 17 -9.30 17.15 3.34
N LEU A 18 -9.41 16.67 2.10
CA LEU A 18 -9.93 17.48 0.98
C LEU A 18 -11.43 17.80 1.15
N LYS A 19 -12.20 16.89 1.75
CA LYS A 19 -13.58 17.14 2.11
C LYS A 19 -13.71 18.22 3.18
N GLU A 20 -12.91 18.13 4.26
CA GLU A 20 -12.86 19.15 5.31
C GLU A 20 -12.39 20.51 4.78
N ALA A 21 -11.46 20.51 3.83
CA ALA A 21 -11.02 21.73 3.14
C ALA A 21 -12.10 22.35 2.24
N GLY A 22 -13.20 21.64 1.97
CA GLY A 22 -14.27 22.06 1.07
C GLY A 22 -13.89 22.01 -0.42
N VAL A 23 -12.88 21.22 -0.78
CA VAL A 23 -12.36 21.06 -2.14
C VAL A 23 -13.16 20.05 -2.93
N ILE A 24 -13.55 18.95 -2.28
CA ILE A 24 -14.28 17.84 -2.89
C ILE A 24 -15.66 17.64 -2.26
N ASP A 25 -16.59 17.13 -3.04
CA ASP A 25 -17.95 16.76 -2.63
C ASP A 25 -18.33 15.31 -2.99
N HIS A 26 -17.56 14.67 -3.86
CA HIS A 26 -17.71 13.28 -4.22
C HIS A 26 -16.33 12.67 -4.61
N TRP A 27 -16.25 11.33 -4.72
CA TRP A 27 -14.98 10.63 -4.93
C TRP A 27 -15.17 9.36 -5.76
N LYS A 28 -14.06 8.90 -6.31
CA LYS A 28 -13.92 7.64 -7.04
C LYS A 28 -12.60 6.99 -6.69
N PHE A 29 -12.63 5.71 -6.38
CA PHE A 29 -11.41 4.93 -6.21
C PHE A 29 -10.95 4.38 -7.56
N ALA A 30 -9.66 4.48 -7.83
CA ALA A 30 -9.05 4.00 -9.06
C ALA A 30 -7.72 3.29 -8.78
N HIS A 31 -7.42 2.28 -9.59
CA HIS A 31 -6.09 1.69 -9.57
C HIS A 31 -5.12 2.59 -10.36
N PRO A 32 -3.88 2.84 -9.87
CA PRO A 32 -2.90 3.67 -10.58
C PRO A 32 -2.69 3.27 -12.04
N LYS A 33 -2.66 1.97 -12.33
CA LYS A 33 -2.51 1.46 -13.70
C LYS A 33 -3.68 1.82 -14.61
N ASP A 34 -4.91 1.84 -14.12
CA ASP A 34 -6.09 2.19 -14.91
C ASP A 34 -6.04 3.66 -15.36
N LEU A 35 -5.48 4.55 -14.50
CA LEU A 35 -5.25 5.95 -14.86
C LEU A 35 -4.14 6.08 -15.91
N GLN A 36 -3.03 5.36 -15.74
CA GLN A 36 -1.92 5.36 -16.70
C GLN A 36 -2.34 4.82 -18.07
N ASP A 37 -3.25 3.85 -18.10
CA ASP A 37 -3.77 3.24 -19.33
C ASP A 37 -4.94 4.04 -19.95
N GLY A 38 -5.36 5.16 -19.32
CA GLY A 38 -6.45 6.00 -19.82
C GLY A 38 -7.84 5.38 -19.69
N LEU A 39 -8.00 4.37 -18.81
CA LEU A 39 -9.27 3.69 -18.56
C LEU A 39 -10.20 4.49 -17.62
N VAL A 40 -9.69 5.55 -17.01
CA VAL A 40 -10.43 6.47 -16.15
C VAL A 40 -10.43 7.86 -16.78
N GLU A 41 -11.61 8.35 -17.12
CA GLU A 41 -11.76 9.72 -17.61
C GLU A 41 -11.46 10.73 -16.51
N VAL A 42 -10.61 11.72 -16.82
CA VAL A 42 -10.18 12.80 -15.94
C VAL A 42 -10.36 14.13 -16.65
N ASN A 43 -10.83 15.15 -15.92
CA ASN A 43 -11.05 16.50 -16.43
C ASN A 43 -10.72 17.57 -15.37
N GLU A 44 -10.96 18.85 -15.69
CA GLU A 44 -10.64 20.00 -14.83
C GLU A 44 -11.42 20.07 -13.50
N ASP A 45 -12.52 19.31 -13.38
CA ASP A 45 -13.31 19.19 -12.14
C ASP A 45 -12.79 18.07 -11.22
N ASP A 46 -11.71 17.40 -11.59
CA ASP A 46 -11.11 16.32 -10.81
C ASP A 46 -9.90 16.79 -10.00
N CYS A 47 -9.84 16.32 -8.75
CA CYS A 47 -8.69 16.36 -7.89
C CYS A 47 -8.08 14.95 -7.82
N LEU A 48 -6.86 14.78 -8.28
CA LEU A 48 -6.11 13.53 -8.18
C LEU A 48 -5.26 13.56 -6.91
N ALA A 49 -5.31 12.50 -6.08
CA ALA A 49 -4.48 12.38 -4.90
C ALA A 49 -4.01 10.92 -4.71
N ASN A 50 -2.73 10.71 -4.39
CA ASN A 50 -2.12 9.39 -4.21
C ASN A 50 -2.23 8.49 -5.46
N VAL A 51 -2.26 9.09 -6.63
CA VAL A 51 -2.36 8.44 -7.94
C VAL A 51 -1.55 9.20 -8.98
N PRO A 52 -1.16 8.54 -10.10
CA PRO A 52 -0.39 9.18 -11.16
C PRO A 52 -1.07 10.43 -11.72
N TYR A 53 -0.24 11.40 -12.16
CA TYR A 53 -0.70 12.58 -12.88
C TYR A 53 -1.38 12.20 -14.20
N VAL A 54 -2.52 12.83 -14.44
CA VAL A 54 -3.22 12.79 -15.74
C VAL A 54 -3.43 14.22 -16.22
N GLU A 55 -3.01 14.51 -17.45
CA GLU A 55 -3.15 15.83 -18.04
C GLU A 55 -4.63 16.25 -18.13
N GLY A 56 -4.92 17.51 -17.77
CA GLY A 56 -6.28 18.06 -17.75
C GLY A 56 -6.98 17.96 -16.40
N CYS A 57 -6.38 17.34 -15.37
CA CYS A 57 -6.95 17.41 -14.02
C CYS A 57 -6.88 18.82 -13.44
N GLY A 58 -7.85 19.16 -12.58
CA GLY A 58 -7.92 20.46 -11.93
C GLY A 58 -6.91 20.65 -10.81
N LEU A 59 -6.69 19.60 -10.00
CA LEU A 59 -5.70 19.56 -8.92
C LEU A 59 -4.98 18.21 -8.91
N TRP A 60 -3.72 18.22 -8.49
CA TRP A 60 -2.96 16.99 -8.29
C TRP A 60 -2.05 17.06 -7.05
N PHE A 61 -2.12 16.01 -6.20
CA PHE A 61 -1.26 15.81 -5.03
C PHE A 61 -0.67 14.41 -5.08
N ASP A 62 0.66 14.32 -4.94
CA ASP A 62 1.33 13.01 -4.92
C ASP A 62 2.66 13.06 -4.20
N HIS A 63 3.06 11.94 -3.60
CA HIS A 63 4.32 11.81 -2.86
C HIS A 63 5.30 10.84 -3.54
N HIS A 64 4.93 10.22 -4.67
CA HIS A 64 5.74 9.26 -5.38
C HIS A 64 6.78 9.93 -6.28
N SER A 65 8.07 9.69 -6.03
CA SER A 65 9.17 10.23 -6.84
C SER A 65 9.16 9.77 -8.29
N SER A 66 8.60 8.58 -8.56
CA SER A 66 8.50 8.00 -9.92
C SER A 66 7.73 8.86 -10.91
N GLU A 67 6.76 9.65 -10.46
CA GLU A 67 6.02 10.55 -11.34
C GLU A 67 6.89 11.71 -11.83
N HIS A 68 7.77 12.25 -11.00
CA HIS A 68 8.73 13.27 -11.39
C HIS A 68 9.77 12.73 -12.38
N GLU A 69 10.19 11.47 -12.21
CA GLU A 69 11.12 10.81 -13.15
C GLU A 69 10.46 10.49 -14.49
N ARG A 70 9.17 10.09 -14.47
CA ARG A 70 8.40 9.71 -15.65
C ARG A 70 8.03 10.90 -16.52
N LEU A 71 7.74 12.06 -15.92
CA LEU A 71 7.20 13.22 -16.60
C LEU A 71 7.97 14.49 -16.23
N SER A 72 8.27 15.33 -17.22
CA SER A 72 8.73 16.69 -16.97
C SER A 72 7.54 17.58 -16.59
N LEU A 73 7.21 17.60 -15.28
CA LEU A 73 5.95 18.17 -14.78
C LEU A 73 6.07 19.61 -14.26
N ALA A 74 7.24 20.22 -14.29
CA ALA A 74 7.45 21.56 -13.74
C ALA A 74 6.45 22.59 -14.34
N GLY A 75 5.60 23.15 -13.47
CA GLY A 75 4.60 24.15 -13.84
C GLY A 75 3.41 23.68 -14.66
N LYS A 76 3.19 22.37 -14.79
CA LYS A 76 2.11 21.79 -15.61
C LYS A 76 0.85 21.44 -14.83
N TYR A 77 0.86 21.51 -13.51
CA TYR A 77 -0.29 21.18 -12.66
C TYR A 77 -0.50 22.21 -11.55
N LYS A 78 -1.70 22.22 -11.00
CA LYS A 78 -2.06 22.92 -9.76
C LYS A 78 -2.07 21.88 -8.63
N GLY A 79 -1.71 22.30 -7.43
CA GLY A 79 -1.54 21.41 -6.28
C GLY A 79 -0.07 21.26 -5.92
N GLU A 80 0.31 20.16 -5.30
CA GLU A 80 1.70 19.92 -4.86
C GLU A 80 2.09 18.45 -4.97
N SER A 81 3.30 18.19 -5.50
CA SER A 81 3.91 16.87 -5.51
C SER A 81 5.36 16.97 -5.07
N ARG A 82 5.72 16.20 -4.05
CA ARG A 82 7.06 16.14 -3.48
C ARG A 82 7.24 14.86 -2.66
N VAL A 83 8.46 14.52 -2.33
CA VAL A 83 8.75 13.41 -1.41
C VAL A 83 8.19 13.76 -0.03
N ALA A 84 7.31 12.93 0.48
CA ALA A 84 6.68 13.04 1.79
C ALA A 84 6.36 11.63 2.34
N PRO A 85 6.10 11.48 3.65
CA PRO A 85 5.70 10.19 4.22
C PRO A 85 4.40 9.62 3.65
N SER A 86 3.48 10.49 3.21
CA SER A 86 2.20 10.16 2.59
C SER A 86 1.73 11.30 1.69
N CYS A 87 0.82 11.03 0.77
CA CYS A 87 0.15 12.07 -0.02
C CYS A 87 -0.76 12.93 0.88
N ALA A 88 -1.43 12.31 1.86
CA ALA A 88 -2.24 13.02 2.84
C ALA A 88 -1.40 14.08 3.61
N ARG A 89 -0.12 13.82 3.92
CA ARG A 89 0.78 14.79 4.54
C ARG A 89 0.95 16.04 3.68
N ILE A 90 1.07 15.90 2.38
CA ILE A 90 1.18 17.03 1.45
C ILE A 90 -0.10 17.86 1.48
N ILE A 91 -1.26 17.23 1.37
CA ILE A 91 -2.56 17.91 1.42
C ILE A 91 -2.76 18.61 2.75
N TYR A 92 -2.45 17.94 3.87
CA TYR A 92 -2.56 18.50 5.21
C TYR A 92 -1.74 19.79 5.34
N GLU A 93 -0.48 19.79 4.93
CA GLU A 93 0.40 20.97 4.99
C GLU A 93 -0.01 22.05 3.99
N TYR A 94 -0.41 21.68 2.79
CA TYR A 94 -0.85 22.61 1.73
C TYR A 94 -2.05 23.47 2.16
N TYR A 95 -2.98 22.88 2.92
CA TYR A 95 -4.19 23.59 3.37
C TYR A 95 -4.08 24.16 4.80
N GLY A 96 -2.90 24.19 5.42
CA GLY A 96 -2.65 24.90 6.69
C GLY A 96 -2.34 24.02 7.90
N GLY A 97 -2.18 22.72 7.72
CA GLY A 97 -1.68 21.81 8.74
C GLY A 97 -2.56 21.76 9.99
N ARG A 98 -1.89 21.66 11.14
CA ARG A 98 -2.54 21.55 12.45
C ARG A 98 -3.50 22.70 12.79
N GLU A 99 -3.21 23.89 12.33
CA GLU A 99 -4.08 25.05 12.60
C GLU A 99 -5.45 24.89 11.93
N ARG A 100 -5.48 24.29 10.75
CA ARG A 100 -6.72 24.04 9.98
C ARG A 100 -7.40 22.73 10.34
N PHE A 101 -6.61 21.69 10.67
CA PHE A 101 -7.08 20.30 10.81
C PHE A 101 -6.69 19.66 12.15
N PRO A 102 -6.89 20.32 13.31
CA PRO A 102 -6.43 19.79 14.59
C PRO A 102 -7.05 18.42 14.93
N GLN A 103 -8.25 18.13 14.43
CA GLN A 103 -8.96 16.86 14.66
C GLN A 103 -8.34 15.67 13.93
N PHE A 104 -7.48 15.89 12.94
CA PHE A 104 -6.84 14.84 12.15
C PHE A 104 -5.38 14.54 12.54
N ASP A 105 -4.83 15.22 13.55
CA ASP A 105 -3.43 15.06 13.95
C ASP A 105 -3.04 13.59 14.20
N ASP A 106 -3.85 12.86 14.99
CA ASP A 106 -3.57 11.45 15.31
C ASP A 106 -3.71 10.54 14.08
N MET A 107 -4.69 10.81 13.22
CA MET A 107 -4.83 10.11 11.94
C MET A 107 -3.60 10.35 11.07
N MET A 108 -3.12 11.60 10.97
CA MET A 108 -1.96 11.94 10.16
C MET A 108 -0.67 11.27 10.62
N VAL A 109 -0.47 11.15 11.94
CA VAL A 109 0.67 10.39 12.49
C VAL A 109 0.61 8.92 12.05
N ALA A 110 -0.56 8.31 12.08
CA ALA A 110 -0.74 6.92 11.70
C ALA A 110 -0.62 6.69 10.18
N VAL A 111 -1.17 7.59 9.36
CA VAL A 111 -1.06 7.51 7.90
C VAL A 111 0.41 7.57 7.48
N ASP A 112 1.16 8.54 7.99
CA ASP A 112 2.59 8.68 7.71
C ASP A 112 3.39 7.42 8.08
N LYS A 113 3.07 6.81 9.24
CA LYS A 113 3.72 5.58 9.68
C LYS A 113 3.41 4.38 8.78
N VAL A 114 2.13 4.18 8.47
CA VAL A 114 1.68 3.02 7.68
C VAL A 114 2.20 3.10 6.24
N ASP A 115 2.13 4.27 5.63
CA ASP A 115 2.50 4.44 4.23
C ASP A 115 4.02 4.43 4.03
N SER A 116 4.79 5.11 4.88
CA SER A 116 6.25 5.09 4.86
C SER A 116 6.88 3.81 5.46
N GLY A 117 6.06 2.93 6.07
CA GLY A 117 6.55 1.75 6.80
C GLY A 117 7.32 2.10 8.08
N ASN A 118 7.11 3.27 8.67
CA ASN A 118 7.80 3.67 9.91
C ASN A 118 7.06 3.18 11.16
N LEU A 119 6.87 1.87 11.24
CA LEU A 119 6.15 1.17 12.29
C LEU A 119 7.11 0.51 13.28
N THR A 120 6.70 0.46 14.54
CA THR A 120 7.37 -0.35 15.57
C THR A 120 6.93 -1.81 15.48
N ILE A 121 7.68 -2.71 16.10
CA ILE A 121 7.31 -4.13 16.20
C ILE A 121 5.95 -4.28 16.87
N ASP A 122 5.68 -3.52 17.92
CA ASP A 122 4.40 -3.60 18.64
C ASP A 122 3.22 -3.13 17.76
N GLU A 123 3.36 -2.03 17.02
CA GLU A 123 2.35 -1.56 16.07
C GLU A 123 2.07 -2.57 14.94
N ILE A 124 3.07 -3.38 14.55
CA ILE A 124 2.89 -4.45 13.57
C ILE A 124 2.17 -5.66 14.18
N MET A 125 2.58 -6.05 15.39
CA MET A 125 2.09 -7.27 16.04
C MET A 125 0.73 -7.09 16.71
N ASN A 126 0.48 -5.91 17.28
CA ASN A 126 -0.70 -5.56 18.07
C ASN A 126 -1.32 -4.24 17.58
N PRO A 127 -1.71 -4.14 16.30
CA PRO A 127 -2.21 -2.89 15.74
C PRO A 127 -3.48 -2.43 16.46
N SER A 128 -3.56 -1.12 16.71
CA SER A 128 -4.70 -0.49 17.36
C SER A 128 -5.00 0.88 16.76
N GLY A 129 -6.13 1.48 17.07
CA GLY A 129 -6.48 2.82 16.62
C GLY A 129 -6.40 2.98 15.11
N TRP A 130 -5.85 4.09 14.66
CA TRP A 130 -5.68 4.40 13.25
C TRP A 130 -4.73 3.44 12.50
N ILE A 131 -3.74 2.84 13.19
CA ILE A 131 -2.86 1.83 12.58
C ILE A 131 -3.66 0.59 12.18
N LEU A 132 -4.57 0.13 13.05
CA LEU A 132 -5.45 -1.00 12.74
C LEU A 132 -6.36 -0.66 11.55
N ILE A 133 -7.01 0.52 11.55
CA ILE A 133 -7.81 0.98 10.41
C ILE A 133 -6.97 0.97 9.13
N GLY A 134 -5.73 1.44 9.19
CA GLY A 134 -4.80 1.41 8.07
C GLY A 134 -4.58 0.00 7.50
N PHE A 135 -4.40 -1.00 8.37
CA PHE A 135 -4.23 -2.39 7.94
C PHE A 135 -5.52 -3.01 7.40
N LEU A 136 -6.67 -2.64 7.97
CA LEU A 136 -7.98 -3.09 7.44
C LEU A 136 -8.25 -2.53 6.04
N MET A 137 -7.77 -1.32 5.76
CA MET A 137 -7.96 -0.64 4.47
C MET A 137 -6.85 -0.94 3.45
N ASP A 138 -5.72 -1.56 3.84
CA ASP A 138 -4.68 -1.95 2.90
C ASP A 138 -5.14 -3.13 2.02
N PRO A 139 -5.24 -2.96 0.69
CA PRO A 139 -5.66 -4.04 -0.21
C PRO A 139 -4.77 -5.29 -0.10
N ARG A 140 -3.49 -5.11 0.29
CA ARG A 140 -2.49 -6.17 0.44
C ARG A 140 -2.73 -7.06 1.66
N THR A 141 -3.49 -6.61 2.64
CA THR A 141 -3.96 -7.43 3.77
C THR A 141 -4.84 -8.59 3.31
N GLY A 142 -5.56 -8.41 2.20
CA GLY A 142 -6.35 -9.45 1.56
C GLY A 142 -7.80 -9.51 2.02
N LEU A 143 -8.27 -8.58 2.85
CA LEU A 143 -9.67 -8.51 3.28
C LEU A 143 -10.65 -8.33 2.11
N GLY A 144 -10.24 -7.70 1.02
CA GLY A 144 -11.07 -7.54 -0.19
C GLY A 144 -11.45 -8.86 -0.91
N ARG A 145 -10.84 -10.00 -0.53
CA ARG A 145 -11.21 -11.33 -1.05
C ARG A 145 -12.48 -11.88 -0.40
N TRP A 146 -12.83 -11.42 0.81
CA TRP A 146 -14.02 -11.86 1.53
C TRP A 146 -15.27 -11.24 0.93
N ARG A 147 -16.22 -12.09 0.52
CA ARG A 147 -17.46 -11.68 -0.15
C ARG A 147 -18.68 -11.64 0.77
N GLN A 148 -18.50 -12.05 2.01
CA GLN A 148 -19.55 -12.16 3.03
C GLN A 148 -19.77 -10.88 3.83
N PHE A 149 -18.94 -9.85 3.66
CA PHE A 149 -19.15 -8.58 4.33
C PHE A 149 -20.47 -7.92 3.91
N THR A 150 -21.12 -7.28 4.87
CA THR A 150 -22.41 -6.57 4.66
C THR A 150 -22.30 -5.52 3.56
N ILE A 151 -21.17 -4.82 3.51
CA ILE A 151 -20.83 -3.86 2.44
C ILE A 151 -19.43 -4.15 1.88
N SER A 152 -19.18 -3.73 0.65
CA SER A 152 -17.86 -3.87 0.03
C SER A 152 -16.81 -2.98 0.73
N ASN A 153 -15.52 -3.27 0.49
CA ASN A 153 -14.45 -2.41 1.02
C ASN A 153 -14.50 -0.99 0.43
N TYR A 154 -14.94 -0.82 -0.81
CA TYR A 154 -15.15 0.52 -1.39
C TYR A 154 -16.24 1.29 -0.66
N GLN A 155 -17.40 0.66 -0.40
CA GLN A 155 -18.49 1.28 0.36
C GLN A 155 -18.08 1.59 1.80
N LEU A 156 -17.26 0.73 2.43
CA LEU A 156 -16.71 1.05 3.74
C LEU A 156 -15.77 2.27 3.66
N MET A 157 -14.89 2.32 2.67
CA MET A 157 -14.00 3.46 2.47
C MET A 157 -14.78 4.77 2.31
N GLU A 158 -15.87 4.76 1.52
CA GLU A 158 -16.77 5.91 1.38
C GLU A 158 -17.35 6.35 2.73
N LYS A 159 -17.88 5.40 3.51
CA LYS A 159 -18.39 5.68 4.87
C LYS A 159 -17.31 6.24 5.80
N LEU A 160 -16.08 5.73 5.70
CA LEU A 160 -14.98 6.17 6.55
C LEU A 160 -14.51 7.59 6.22
N ILE A 161 -14.53 8.02 4.95
CA ILE A 161 -14.26 9.42 4.59
C ILE A 161 -15.22 10.34 5.36
N ASP A 162 -16.49 9.99 5.43
CA ASP A 162 -17.50 10.77 6.17
C ASP A 162 -17.34 10.65 7.70
N ALA A 163 -17.06 9.44 8.17
CA ALA A 163 -16.91 9.17 9.61
C ALA A 163 -15.75 9.92 10.24
N CYS A 164 -14.63 10.12 9.51
CA CYS A 164 -13.47 10.86 9.98
C CYS A 164 -13.79 12.30 10.44
N HIS A 165 -14.88 12.91 9.95
CA HIS A 165 -15.29 14.26 10.36
C HIS A 165 -16.04 14.31 11.70
N SER A 166 -16.78 13.26 12.04
CA SER A 166 -17.78 13.31 13.10
C SER A 166 -17.58 12.28 14.20
N MET A 167 -16.69 11.32 13.99
CA MET A 167 -16.49 10.18 14.89
C MET A 167 -15.05 10.14 15.41
N THR A 168 -14.91 9.73 16.66
CA THR A 168 -13.59 9.36 17.21
C THR A 168 -13.12 8.03 16.63
N THR A 169 -11.82 7.74 16.74
CA THR A 169 -11.25 6.45 16.30
C THR A 169 -11.94 5.25 16.94
N ASP A 170 -12.27 5.34 18.25
CA ASP A 170 -12.97 4.27 18.96
C ASP A 170 -14.41 4.07 18.44
N GLN A 171 -15.09 5.16 18.08
CA GLN A 171 -16.41 5.09 17.46
C GLN A 171 -16.34 4.44 16.07
N ILE A 172 -15.32 4.78 15.26
CA ILE A 172 -15.08 4.16 13.94
C ILE A 172 -14.81 2.65 14.12
N LEU A 173 -13.92 2.27 15.05
CA LEU A 173 -13.62 0.87 15.34
C LEU A 173 -14.83 0.09 15.87
N SER A 174 -15.83 0.79 16.44
CA SER A 174 -17.08 0.20 16.92
C SER A 174 -18.18 0.12 15.84
N MET A 175 -17.95 0.62 14.64
CA MET A 175 -18.92 0.50 13.54
C MET A 175 -19.10 -0.98 13.16
N PRO A 176 -20.33 -1.48 12.96
CA PRO A 176 -20.58 -2.88 12.60
C PRO A 176 -19.77 -3.34 11.38
N ASP A 177 -19.71 -2.52 10.33
CA ASP A 177 -18.97 -2.82 9.12
C ASP A 177 -17.43 -2.88 9.34
N VAL A 178 -16.90 -2.18 10.35
CA VAL A 178 -15.49 -2.26 10.74
C VAL A 178 -15.23 -3.48 11.61
N ILE A 179 -16.13 -3.78 12.55
CA ILE A 179 -16.08 -4.97 13.44
C ILE A 179 -16.00 -6.25 12.60
N GLU A 180 -16.83 -6.41 11.57
CA GLU A 180 -16.78 -7.57 10.67
C GLU A 180 -15.34 -7.82 10.13
N ARG A 181 -14.60 -6.76 9.82
CA ARG A 181 -13.25 -6.85 9.29
C ARG A 181 -12.22 -7.13 10.38
N ILE A 182 -12.41 -6.54 11.56
CA ILE A 182 -11.55 -6.80 12.72
C ILE A 182 -11.64 -8.27 13.13
N GLU A 183 -12.84 -8.84 13.17
CA GLU A 183 -13.06 -10.25 13.50
C GLU A 183 -12.34 -11.17 12.51
N ILE A 184 -12.51 -10.96 11.22
CA ILE A 184 -11.81 -11.73 10.19
C ILE A 184 -10.29 -11.51 10.25
N TYR A 185 -9.83 -10.27 10.42
CA TYR A 185 -8.41 -9.96 10.55
C TYR A 185 -7.78 -10.72 11.73
N ASN A 186 -8.42 -10.69 12.89
CA ASN A 186 -7.95 -11.38 14.10
C ASN A 186 -7.98 -12.91 13.95
N GLU A 187 -9.08 -13.46 13.43
CA GLU A 187 -9.20 -14.91 13.17
C GLU A 187 -8.11 -15.42 12.22
N GLN A 188 -7.83 -14.63 11.19
CA GLN A 188 -6.92 -15.03 10.12
C GLN A 188 -5.44 -14.79 10.45
N THR A 189 -5.12 -13.89 11.38
CA THR A 189 -3.74 -13.49 11.66
C THR A 189 -2.84 -14.67 12.07
N GLU A 190 -3.32 -15.56 12.94
CA GLU A 190 -2.52 -16.72 13.36
C GLU A 190 -2.35 -17.72 12.21
N LYS A 191 -3.41 -18.00 11.45
CA LYS A 191 -3.34 -18.84 10.25
C LYS A 191 -2.39 -18.25 9.19
N PHE A 192 -2.36 -16.93 9.07
CA PHE A 192 -1.42 -16.23 8.20
C PHE A 192 0.03 -16.44 8.66
N LYS A 193 0.32 -16.31 9.96
CA LYS A 193 1.65 -16.55 10.53
C LYS A 193 2.09 -18.00 10.31
N GLU A 194 1.21 -18.98 10.55
CA GLU A 194 1.49 -20.40 10.31
C GLU A 194 1.78 -20.66 8.82
N MET A 195 0.96 -20.14 7.92
CA MET A 195 1.16 -20.24 6.48
C MET A 195 2.51 -19.64 6.06
N VAL A 196 2.81 -18.43 6.51
CA VAL A 196 4.08 -17.77 6.19
C VAL A 196 5.25 -18.58 6.73
N THR A 197 5.18 -19.06 7.98
CA THR A 197 6.25 -19.89 8.57
C THR A 197 6.49 -21.17 7.78
N ALA A 198 5.43 -21.84 7.35
CA ALA A 198 5.52 -23.11 6.61
C ALA A 198 6.12 -22.96 5.20
N HIS A 199 5.99 -21.75 4.61
CA HIS A 199 6.39 -21.48 3.22
C HIS A 199 7.54 -20.48 3.10
N THR A 200 8.23 -20.17 4.21
CA THR A 200 9.33 -19.19 4.22
C THR A 200 10.64 -19.88 4.62
N ARG A 201 11.69 -19.51 3.89
CA ARG A 201 13.08 -19.80 4.26
C ARG A 201 13.89 -18.51 4.28
N THR A 202 15.03 -18.53 4.93
CA THR A 202 15.99 -17.43 4.92
C THR A 202 17.29 -17.86 4.25
N GLU A 203 17.86 -16.99 3.44
CA GLU A 203 19.17 -17.16 2.82
C GLU A 203 20.02 -15.90 3.10
N GLY A 204 20.81 -15.96 4.19
CA GLY A 204 21.55 -14.78 4.67
C GLY A 204 20.61 -13.64 5.06
N ASN A 205 20.72 -12.51 4.38
CA ASN A 205 19.91 -11.30 4.62
C ASN A 205 18.52 -11.34 3.97
N VAL A 206 18.20 -12.40 3.20
CA VAL A 206 16.96 -12.47 2.40
C VAL A 206 15.93 -13.38 3.05
N ILE A 207 14.69 -12.91 3.14
CA ILE A 207 13.51 -13.71 3.45
C ILE A 207 12.89 -14.14 2.13
N ILE A 208 12.67 -15.43 1.92
CA ILE A 208 12.03 -15.94 0.70
C ILE A 208 10.75 -16.68 1.10
N SER A 209 9.60 -16.11 0.78
CA SER A 209 8.28 -16.70 1.01
C SER A 209 7.68 -17.17 -0.31
N ASP A 210 7.64 -18.48 -0.53
CA ASP A 210 7.09 -19.09 -1.74
C ASP A 210 5.69 -19.63 -1.47
N LEU A 211 4.69 -18.87 -1.84
CA LEU A 211 3.27 -19.19 -1.69
C LEU A 211 2.63 -19.69 -2.98
N ARG A 212 3.41 -20.14 -3.95
CA ARG A 212 2.86 -20.74 -5.17
C ARG A 212 2.09 -22.01 -4.84
N GLY A 213 0.88 -22.13 -5.36
CA GLY A 213 0.01 -23.28 -5.10
C GLY A 213 -0.59 -23.34 -3.70
N VAL A 214 -0.32 -22.37 -2.83
CA VAL A 214 -0.96 -22.28 -1.52
C VAL A 214 -2.39 -21.75 -1.67
N ASP A 215 -3.36 -22.50 -1.16
CA ASP A 215 -4.77 -22.15 -1.15
C ASP A 215 -5.42 -22.69 0.12
N PRO A 216 -6.07 -21.88 0.94
CA PRO A 216 -6.24 -20.44 0.79
C PRO A 216 -5.00 -19.63 1.18
N ILE A 217 -4.82 -18.46 0.56
CA ILE A 217 -3.92 -17.43 1.10
C ILE A 217 -4.67 -16.70 2.22
N TYR A 218 -4.22 -16.87 3.46
CA TYR A 218 -4.84 -16.23 4.62
C TYR A 218 -4.63 -14.71 4.63
N THR A 219 -5.55 -14.01 5.28
CA THR A 219 -5.49 -12.56 5.47
C THR A 219 -4.50 -12.19 6.57
N GLY A 220 -3.65 -11.22 6.32
CA GLY A 220 -2.69 -10.76 7.31
C GLY A 220 -1.96 -9.48 6.92
N ASN A 221 -1.47 -8.78 7.92
CA ASN A 221 -0.64 -7.62 7.75
C ASN A 221 0.69 -8.01 7.08
N ARG A 222 0.97 -7.43 5.93
CA ARG A 222 2.17 -7.70 5.13
C ARG A 222 3.51 -7.43 5.83
N PHE A 223 3.48 -6.62 6.89
CA PHE A 223 4.69 -6.29 7.66
C PHE A 223 5.03 -7.33 8.74
N LEU A 224 4.10 -8.24 9.07
CA LEU A 224 4.34 -9.31 10.06
C LEU A 224 5.60 -10.12 9.74
N ILE A 225 5.92 -10.32 8.47
CA ILE A 225 7.11 -11.09 8.08
C ILE A 225 8.40 -10.48 8.63
N TYR A 226 8.49 -9.16 8.73
CA TYR A 226 9.68 -8.50 9.25
C TYR A 226 9.82 -8.61 10.77
N SER A 227 8.71 -8.74 11.51
CA SER A 227 8.75 -9.04 12.94
C SER A 227 9.04 -10.52 13.21
N MET A 228 8.66 -11.43 12.31
CA MET A 228 8.98 -12.85 12.39
C MET A 228 10.45 -13.15 12.03
N TYR A 229 11.04 -12.36 11.13
CA TYR A 229 12.42 -12.52 10.65
C TYR A 229 13.21 -11.19 10.79
N PRO A 230 13.45 -10.71 12.03
CA PRO A 230 14.00 -9.37 12.27
C PRO A 230 15.49 -9.22 11.90
N GLN A 231 16.20 -10.31 11.67
CA GLN A 231 17.61 -10.29 11.28
C GLN A 231 17.80 -10.00 9.80
N GLN A 232 16.81 -10.31 8.96
CA GLN A 232 16.87 -10.14 7.53
C GLN A 232 16.47 -8.69 7.15
N ASN A 233 17.08 -8.17 6.09
CA ASN A 233 16.88 -6.78 5.66
C ASN A 233 16.10 -6.63 4.35
N ILE A 234 15.74 -7.75 3.68
CA ILE A 234 15.00 -7.76 2.43
C ILE A 234 14.13 -9.02 2.35
N SER A 235 12.98 -8.92 1.69
CA SER A 235 12.06 -10.04 1.47
C SER A 235 11.71 -10.22 0.00
N ALA A 236 11.50 -11.46 -0.41
CA ALA A 236 10.92 -11.85 -1.70
C ALA A 236 9.65 -12.67 -1.43
N TRP A 237 8.51 -12.18 -1.90
CA TRP A 237 7.22 -12.88 -1.89
C TRP A 237 6.94 -13.42 -3.27
N ILE A 238 6.76 -14.75 -3.39
CA ILE A 238 6.42 -15.41 -4.64
C ILE A 238 4.99 -15.94 -4.51
N VAL A 239 4.12 -15.53 -5.41
CA VAL A 239 2.71 -15.95 -5.43
C VAL A 239 2.34 -16.44 -6.83
N SER A 240 1.35 -17.34 -6.91
CA SER A 240 0.80 -17.77 -8.19
C SER A 240 0.25 -16.57 -8.98
N GLY A 241 0.48 -16.56 -10.27
CA GLY A 241 -0.06 -15.55 -11.16
C GLY A 241 -1.59 -15.62 -11.30
N ARG A 242 -2.18 -14.65 -11.97
CA ARG A 242 -3.63 -14.56 -12.14
C ARG A 242 -4.19 -15.80 -12.86
N GLY A 243 -5.19 -16.43 -12.24
CA GLY A 243 -5.76 -17.66 -12.76
C GLY A 243 -4.85 -18.88 -12.66
N GLY A 244 -3.86 -18.85 -11.78
CA GLY A 244 -2.92 -19.93 -11.55
C GLY A 244 -1.85 -20.08 -12.64
N LYS A 245 -1.71 -19.10 -13.54
CA LYS A 245 -0.72 -19.11 -14.62
C LYS A 245 0.52 -18.30 -14.26
N GLY A 246 1.68 -18.93 -14.32
CA GLY A 246 2.96 -18.32 -13.96
C GLY A 246 3.03 -17.92 -12.48
N CYS A 247 3.92 -17.01 -12.16
CA CYS A 247 4.05 -16.45 -10.83
C CYS A 247 4.47 -14.98 -10.85
N SER A 248 4.24 -14.30 -9.73
CA SER A 248 4.74 -12.96 -9.48
C SER A 248 5.70 -13.00 -8.31
N ALA A 249 6.83 -12.30 -8.43
CA ALA A 249 7.76 -12.06 -7.33
C ALA A 249 7.73 -10.57 -6.95
N ALA A 250 7.47 -10.30 -5.66
CA ALA A 250 7.53 -8.97 -5.08
C ALA A 250 8.71 -8.91 -4.10
N VAL A 251 9.66 -8.03 -4.35
CA VAL A 251 10.86 -7.85 -3.53
C VAL A 251 10.80 -6.50 -2.85
N GLY A 252 11.12 -6.46 -1.54
CA GLY A 252 11.09 -5.21 -0.80
C GLY A 252 11.98 -5.23 0.44
N TYR A 253 12.46 -4.06 0.81
CA TYR A 253 13.27 -3.88 2.02
C TYR A 253 12.45 -4.19 3.28
N SER A 254 13.15 -4.69 4.31
CA SER A 254 12.60 -4.72 5.66
C SER A 254 12.34 -3.30 6.16
N ILE A 255 11.16 -3.09 6.73
CA ILE A 255 10.83 -1.82 7.40
C ILE A 255 11.44 -1.73 8.80
N LEU A 256 11.89 -2.84 9.38
CA LEU A 256 12.53 -2.93 10.70
C LEU A 256 14.06 -2.93 10.60
N ASN A 257 14.63 -3.86 9.84
CA ASN A 257 16.07 -3.90 9.57
C ASN A 257 16.37 -3.10 8.28
N ARG A 258 16.65 -1.82 8.42
CA ARG A 258 16.84 -0.88 7.30
C ARG A 258 18.29 -0.81 6.80
N THR A 259 19.02 -1.91 6.87
CA THR A 259 20.44 -1.97 6.44
C THR A 259 20.62 -2.32 4.96
N CYS A 260 19.55 -2.67 4.24
CA CYS A 260 19.63 -2.98 2.82
C CYS A 260 19.82 -1.71 1.98
N ASP A 261 20.74 -1.75 1.00
CA ASP A 261 20.99 -0.66 0.06
C ASP A 261 20.91 -1.08 -1.42
N LEU A 262 20.51 -2.32 -1.67
CA LEU A 262 20.38 -2.92 -3.01
C LEU A 262 19.34 -2.15 -3.86
N ASN A 263 19.62 -1.87 -5.12
CA ASN A 263 18.62 -1.30 -6.02
C ASN A 263 17.68 -2.40 -6.56
N VAL A 264 16.56 -2.62 -5.85
CA VAL A 264 15.55 -3.62 -6.21
C VAL A 264 14.97 -3.36 -7.59
N GLY A 265 14.66 -2.10 -7.93
CA GLY A 265 14.11 -1.74 -9.23
C GLY A 265 15.03 -2.15 -10.39
N SER A 266 16.34 -1.94 -10.23
CA SER A 266 17.33 -2.37 -11.24
C SER A 266 17.39 -3.89 -11.38
N LEU A 267 17.26 -4.64 -10.28
CA LEU A 267 17.19 -6.09 -10.33
C LEU A 267 15.92 -6.55 -11.07
N MET A 268 14.76 -5.98 -10.69
CA MET A 268 13.49 -6.37 -11.33
C MET A 268 13.47 -6.08 -12.84
N LEU A 269 14.08 -4.98 -13.28
CA LEU A 269 14.16 -4.64 -14.71
C LEU A 269 14.89 -5.71 -15.56
N LYS A 270 15.89 -6.40 -15.00
CA LYS A 270 16.56 -7.51 -15.69
C LYS A 270 15.62 -8.70 -15.99
N TYR A 271 14.57 -8.81 -15.20
CA TYR A 271 13.55 -9.87 -15.31
C TYR A 271 12.21 -9.34 -15.83
N ASN A 272 12.24 -8.29 -16.68
CA ASN A 272 11.07 -7.67 -17.30
C ASN A 272 10.04 -7.13 -16.30
N GLY A 273 10.48 -6.79 -15.11
CA GLY A 273 9.69 -6.16 -14.07
C GLY A 273 9.97 -4.68 -13.95
N GLY A 274 9.68 -4.13 -12.77
CA GLY A 274 9.93 -2.73 -12.46
C GLY A 274 9.83 -2.45 -10.97
N GLY A 275 10.14 -1.23 -10.59
CA GLY A 275 10.08 -0.78 -9.20
C GLY A 275 10.99 0.41 -8.92
N HIS A 276 11.14 0.67 -7.63
CA HIS A 276 12.01 1.70 -7.06
C HIS A 276 13.22 1.07 -6.38
N LYS A 277 14.10 1.91 -5.83
CA LYS A 277 15.28 1.43 -5.12
C LYS A 277 14.94 0.39 -4.05
N ALA A 278 13.90 0.61 -3.25
CA ALA A 278 13.57 -0.22 -2.09
C ALA A 278 12.53 -1.32 -2.34
N VAL A 279 11.80 -1.29 -3.46
CA VAL A 279 10.72 -2.24 -3.75
C VAL A 279 10.52 -2.40 -5.25
N GLY A 280 10.19 -3.63 -5.67
CA GLY A 280 9.89 -3.89 -7.07
C GLY A 280 9.19 -5.23 -7.26
N THR A 281 8.68 -5.45 -8.46
CA THR A 281 7.97 -6.67 -8.83
C THR A 281 8.38 -7.13 -10.22
N CYS A 282 8.37 -8.44 -10.45
CA CYS A 282 8.44 -9.03 -11.77
C CYS A 282 7.47 -10.21 -11.88
N GLN A 283 7.17 -10.62 -13.11
CA GLN A 283 6.25 -11.72 -13.39
C GLN A 283 6.94 -12.72 -14.33
N PHE A 284 6.68 -14.00 -14.07
CA PHE A 284 7.20 -15.10 -14.88
C PHE A 284 6.03 -15.91 -15.43
N SER A 285 6.07 -16.22 -16.74
CA SER A 285 5.14 -17.17 -17.36
C SER A 285 5.40 -18.59 -16.86
N ASP A 286 4.46 -19.51 -17.12
CA ASP A 286 4.64 -20.94 -16.80
C ASP A 286 5.93 -21.52 -17.39
N GLU A 287 6.36 -21.04 -18.56
CA GLU A 287 7.56 -21.50 -19.27
C GLU A 287 8.86 -20.98 -18.62
N LEU A 288 8.81 -19.81 -17.98
CA LEU A 288 9.99 -19.12 -17.44
C LEU A 288 10.15 -19.27 -15.92
N MET A 289 9.06 -19.57 -15.21
CA MET A 289 9.10 -19.57 -13.74
C MET A 289 10.07 -20.62 -13.15
N ASP A 290 10.28 -21.74 -13.82
CA ASP A 290 11.19 -22.79 -13.34
C ASP A 290 12.66 -22.52 -13.68
N THR A 291 12.93 -21.61 -14.62
CA THR A 291 14.29 -21.27 -15.06
C THR A 291 14.75 -19.89 -14.60
N GLU A 292 13.90 -18.88 -14.71
CA GLU A 292 14.27 -17.49 -14.45
C GLU A 292 14.03 -17.06 -12.99
N LEU A 293 12.97 -17.57 -12.32
CA LEU A 293 12.74 -17.26 -10.90
C LEU A 293 13.90 -17.75 -10.01
N PRO A 294 14.43 -18.99 -10.14
CA PRO A 294 15.59 -19.42 -9.35
C PRO A 294 16.83 -18.55 -9.59
N LYS A 295 17.06 -18.09 -10.84
CA LYS A 295 18.19 -17.19 -11.16
C LYS A 295 18.02 -15.84 -10.50
N MET A 296 16.82 -15.26 -10.56
CA MET A 296 16.50 -14.00 -9.92
C MET A 296 16.69 -14.07 -8.40
N LEU A 297 16.25 -15.15 -7.76
CA LEU A 297 16.42 -15.36 -6.31
C LEU A 297 17.91 -15.55 -5.95
N ALA A 298 18.67 -16.29 -6.75
CA ALA A 298 20.11 -16.47 -6.53
C ALA A 298 20.86 -15.14 -6.66
N GLU A 299 20.55 -14.32 -7.69
CA GLU A 299 21.13 -12.99 -7.87
C GLU A 299 20.75 -12.05 -6.72
N LEU A 300 19.47 -12.07 -6.26
CA LEU A 300 19.03 -11.32 -5.10
C LEU A 300 19.84 -11.70 -3.85
N CYS A 301 19.99 -13.00 -3.57
CA CYS A 301 20.76 -13.48 -2.42
C CYS A 301 22.23 -13.10 -2.51
N GLU A 302 22.85 -13.21 -3.69
CA GLU A 302 24.25 -12.82 -3.89
C GLU A 302 24.43 -11.31 -3.64
N MET A 303 23.52 -10.46 -4.14
CA MET A 303 23.59 -9.02 -4.00
C MET A 303 23.32 -8.56 -2.55
N ALA A 304 22.36 -9.17 -1.87
CA ALA A 304 21.95 -8.78 -0.51
C ALA A 304 22.94 -9.24 0.58
N ASN A 305 23.83 -10.19 0.28
CA ASN A 305 24.81 -10.73 1.23
C ASN A 305 26.23 -10.20 0.99
N LYS A 306 26.41 -9.27 0.07
CA LYS A 306 27.67 -8.50 -0.17
C LYS A 306 27.75 -7.32 0.78
#